data_9aa825f585682ee603506067a5395f3d
#
_entry.id   9aa825f585682ee603506067a5395f3d
#
_cell.length_a   1.000
_cell.length_b   1.000
_cell.length_c   1.000
_cell.angle_alpha   90.00
_cell.angle_beta   90.00
_cell.angle_gamma   90.00
#
_symmetry.space_group_name_H-M   'P 1'
#
loop_
_entity.id
_entity.type
_entity.pdbx_description
1 polymer ?
#
loop_
_entity_poly.entity_id
_entity_poly.type
_entity_poly.pdbx_seq_one_letter_code
_entity_poly.pdbx_strand_id
1 'polypeptide(L)'
;MYKHLFFFLAILISCSFNSIRANNLSISAPTVVGSNLQFTISWNNSWNVSSTPSNHDAVWVFVKRQICADNLWTHALVSTVSGDHSVTGGVLQVDAVADGMGVFIRRSALGNGNIASATVTLALQTAANGVDNFQVLGIEMVNIPQGDFFIGDNQNGVGSGSGTNNWGFRNVLITNAIQTAGIGTAANYKQGGGNGSTAPLPATYPLGWNSFYSMKYEISQEQYVSFLNSLTFTQQLSRTVNPASAVG
;
A
#
# COMPACT_ATOMS: atom_id res chain seq x y z
N MET A 1 -52.92 -10.98 -8.22
CA MET A 1 -52.16 -10.03 -7.38
C MET A 1 -50.95 -10.67 -6.68
N TYR A 2 -51.01 -11.93 -6.25
CA TYR A 2 -49.89 -12.60 -5.55
C TYR A 2 -48.73 -13.07 -6.42
N LYS A 3 -48.92 -13.32 -7.73
CA LYS A 3 -47.82 -13.75 -8.63
C LYS A 3 -46.75 -12.67 -8.86
N HIS A 4 -47.10 -11.40 -8.86
CA HIS A 4 -46.15 -10.31 -9.03
C HIS A 4 -45.40 -10.00 -7.74
N LEU A 5 -46.00 -10.23 -6.59
CA LEU A 5 -45.37 -10.09 -5.29
C LEU A 5 -44.21 -11.10 -5.08
N PHE A 6 -44.43 -12.36 -5.53
CA PHE A 6 -43.42 -13.42 -5.48
C PHE A 6 -42.24 -13.12 -6.42
N PHE A 7 -42.49 -12.52 -7.56
CA PHE A 7 -41.44 -12.15 -8.53
C PHE A 7 -40.58 -11.01 -7.99
N PHE A 8 -41.20 -10.02 -7.34
CA PHE A 8 -40.47 -8.92 -6.69
C PHE A 8 -39.66 -9.39 -5.47
N LEU A 9 -40.20 -10.33 -4.69
CA LEU A 9 -39.49 -10.92 -3.56
C LEU A 9 -38.30 -11.78 -4.01
N ALA A 10 -38.43 -12.50 -5.13
CA ALA A 10 -37.34 -13.28 -5.72
C ALA A 10 -36.24 -12.42 -6.28
N ILE A 11 -36.54 -11.24 -6.85
CA ILE A 11 -35.56 -10.27 -7.32
C ILE A 11 -34.83 -9.61 -6.13
N LEU A 12 -35.52 -9.33 -5.04
CA LEU A 12 -34.92 -8.80 -3.83
C LEU A 12 -33.99 -9.80 -3.11
N ILE A 13 -34.29 -11.09 -3.21
CA ILE A 13 -33.44 -12.15 -2.65
C ILE A 13 -32.24 -12.45 -3.56
N SER A 14 -32.33 -12.19 -4.88
CA SER A 14 -31.20 -12.34 -5.80
C SER A 14 -30.21 -11.18 -5.75
N CYS A 15 -30.54 -10.05 -5.11
CA CYS A 15 -29.57 -9.08 -4.60
C CYS A 15 -28.88 -9.65 -3.35
N SER A 16 -28.41 -10.88 -3.43
CA SER A 16 -27.52 -11.43 -2.43
C SER A 16 -26.31 -10.52 -2.34
N PHE A 17 -26.11 -10.00 -1.15
CA PHE A 17 -24.99 -9.23 -0.70
C PHE A 17 -23.69 -9.93 -1.12
N ASN A 18 -23.23 -9.68 -2.34
CA ASN A 18 -21.83 -9.86 -2.62
C ASN A 18 -21.13 -8.83 -1.75
N SER A 19 -20.69 -9.25 -0.58
CA SER A 19 -19.71 -8.48 0.16
C SER A 19 -18.51 -8.36 -0.79
N ILE A 20 -18.39 -7.21 -1.43
CA ILE A 20 -17.20 -6.83 -2.19
C ILE A 20 -16.09 -6.70 -1.15
N ARG A 21 -15.47 -7.82 -0.85
CA ARG A 21 -14.26 -7.83 -0.03
C ARG A 21 -13.11 -7.52 -0.96
N ALA A 22 -12.46 -6.40 -0.72
CA ALA A 22 -11.18 -6.12 -1.35
C ALA A 22 -10.25 -7.31 -1.03
N ASN A 23 -9.89 -8.07 -2.02
CA ASN A 23 -8.90 -9.16 -2.10
C ASN A 23 -8.70 -10.10 -0.90
N ASN A 24 -9.43 -9.99 0.19
CA ASN A 24 -9.37 -10.89 1.35
C ASN A 24 -7.94 -11.10 1.92
N LEU A 25 -7.13 -10.05 2.00
CA LEU A 25 -5.85 -10.15 2.71
C LEU A 25 -6.11 -10.62 4.14
N SER A 26 -5.51 -11.75 4.50
CA SER A 26 -5.56 -12.31 5.83
C SER A 26 -4.15 -12.58 6.33
N ILE A 27 -3.85 -12.08 7.52
CA ILE A 27 -2.59 -12.27 8.22
C ILE A 27 -2.95 -12.80 9.61
N SER A 28 -2.40 -13.95 10.00
CA SER A 28 -2.63 -14.48 11.36
C SER A 28 -1.84 -13.70 12.41
N ALA A 29 -2.25 -13.80 13.65
CA ALA A 29 -1.42 -13.36 14.77
C ALA A 29 -0.02 -14.04 14.67
N PRO A 30 1.07 -13.31 14.89
CA PRO A 30 2.40 -13.87 14.86
C PRO A 30 2.70 -14.73 16.08
N THR A 31 3.57 -15.70 15.88
CA THR A 31 4.18 -16.50 16.94
C THR A 31 5.69 -16.34 16.91
N VAL A 32 6.34 -16.39 18.07
CA VAL A 32 7.80 -16.36 18.16
C VAL A 32 8.33 -17.79 17.98
N VAL A 33 9.21 -17.97 16.98
CA VAL A 33 9.87 -19.25 16.68
C VAL A 33 11.38 -19.01 16.68
N GLY A 34 12.05 -19.47 17.71
CA GLY A 34 13.44 -19.10 17.96
C GLY A 34 13.58 -17.59 18.19
N SER A 35 14.35 -16.91 17.35
CA SER A 35 14.52 -15.45 17.36
C SER A 35 13.68 -14.72 16.31
N ASN A 36 12.84 -15.44 15.56
CA ASN A 36 12.09 -14.95 14.43
C ASN A 36 10.58 -14.87 14.75
N LEU A 37 9.84 -14.17 13.90
CA LEU A 37 8.37 -14.18 13.91
C LEU A 37 7.85 -15.06 12.79
N GLN A 38 6.84 -15.87 13.10
CA GLN A 38 6.14 -16.70 12.15
C GLN A 38 4.66 -16.38 12.14
N PHE A 39 4.06 -16.24 10.97
CA PHE A 39 2.63 -16.02 10.75
C PHE A 39 2.21 -16.62 9.41
N THR A 40 0.91 -16.72 9.18
CA THR A 40 0.37 -17.11 7.87
C THR A 40 -0.17 -15.91 7.14
N ILE A 41 -0.08 -15.94 5.79
CA ILE A 41 -0.60 -14.92 4.90
C ILE A 41 -1.36 -15.55 3.75
N SER A 42 -2.47 -14.94 3.34
CA SER A 42 -3.23 -15.31 2.14
C SER A 42 -3.95 -14.09 1.57
N TRP A 43 -4.14 -14.05 0.26
CA TRP A 43 -4.98 -13.02 -0.39
C TRP A 43 -5.47 -13.51 -1.75
N ASN A 44 -6.51 -12.86 -2.27
CA ASN A 44 -7.11 -13.22 -3.55
C ASN A 44 -6.54 -12.34 -4.68
N ASN A 45 -6.74 -12.81 -5.93
CA ASN A 45 -6.47 -12.05 -7.14
C ASN A 45 -5.04 -11.48 -7.21
N SER A 46 -4.06 -12.28 -6.79
CA SER A 46 -2.65 -11.94 -6.95
C SER A 46 -2.22 -12.15 -8.40
N TRP A 47 -1.29 -11.33 -8.86
CA TRP A 47 -0.68 -11.51 -10.17
C TRP A 47 0.81 -11.13 -10.18
N ASN A 48 1.52 -11.70 -11.15
CA ASN A 48 2.83 -11.30 -11.60
C ASN A 48 2.86 -11.56 -13.11
N VAL A 49 2.91 -10.52 -13.93
CA VAL A 49 2.79 -10.60 -15.38
C VAL A 49 3.94 -9.93 -16.09
N SER A 50 4.37 -10.51 -17.21
CA SER A 50 5.42 -9.95 -18.07
C SER A 50 4.86 -9.14 -19.26
N SER A 51 3.56 -9.26 -19.53
CA SER A 51 2.91 -8.42 -20.55
C SER A 51 2.75 -6.99 -20.06
N THR A 52 2.80 -6.03 -20.95
CA THR A 52 2.60 -4.60 -20.63
C THR A 52 1.27 -4.40 -19.89
N PRO A 53 1.29 -3.74 -18.74
CA PRO A 53 2.38 -2.95 -18.12
C PRO A 53 3.46 -3.72 -17.34
N SER A 54 3.59 -5.03 -17.46
CA SER A 54 4.65 -5.84 -16.83
C SER A 54 4.83 -5.53 -15.33
N ASN A 55 3.79 -5.82 -14.57
CA ASN A 55 3.74 -5.49 -13.14
C ASN A 55 3.31 -6.69 -12.29
N HIS A 56 3.33 -6.48 -10.98
CA HIS A 56 2.89 -7.47 -10.01
C HIS A 56 2.22 -6.79 -8.81
N ASP A 57 1.40 -7.55 -8.10
CA ASP A 57 0.97 -7.15 -6.77
C ASP A 57 1.93 -7.71 -5.70
N ALA A 58 1.88 -7.10 -4.53
CA ALA A 58 2.63 -7.51 -3.35
C ALA A 58 1.83 -7.14 -2.09
N VAL A 59 2.21 -7.73 -0.96
CA VAL A 59 1.80 -7.24 0.35
C VAL A 59 3.01 -6.61 1.01
N TRP A 60 2.92 -5.32 1.35
CA TRP A 60 3.85 -4.66 2.24
C TRP A 60 3.55 -5.10 3.67
N VAL A 61 4.50 -5.76 4.29
CA VAL A 61 4.38 -6.30 5.65
C VAL A 61 5.37 -5.61 6.57
N PHE A 62 4.90 -5.12 7.69
CA PHE A 62 5.73 -4.51 8.73
C PHE A 62 5.31 -4.99 10.12
N VAL A 63 6.21 -4.84 11.08
CA VAL A 63 6.05 -5.40 12.42
C VAL A 63 6.07 -4.30 13.46
N LYS A 64 5.14 -4.38 14.40
CA LYS A 64 5.15 -3.60 15.63
C LYS A 64 5.49 -4.53 16.80
N ARG A 65 6.30 -4.02 17.75
CA ARG A 65 6.70 -4.69 18.98
C ARG A 65 6.26 -3.86 20.17
N GLN A 66 5.56 -4.48 21.09
CA GLN A 66 5.26 -3.90 22.38
C GLN A 66 6.19 -4.51 23.42
N ILE A 67 7.06 -3.67 23.96
CA ILE A 67 8.01 -4.10 25.00
C ILE A 67 7.24 -4.30 26.30
N CYS A 68 7.34 -5.49 26.89
CA CYS A 68 6.60 -5.85 28.10
C CYS A 68 6.94 -4.95 29.29
N ALA A 69 8.16 -4.42 29.36
CA ALA A 69 8.62 -3.62 30.50
C ALA A 69 7.92 -2.26 30.62
N ASP A 70 7.54 -1.64 29.51
CA ASP A 70 6.95 -0.30 29.47
C ASP A 70 5.61 -0.22 28.74
N ASN A 71 5.16 -1.34 28.16
CA ASN A 71 3.93 -1.46 27.36
C ASN A 71 3.87 -0.49 26.16
N LEU A 72 5.02 -0.01 25.67
CA LEU A 72 5.08 0.90 24.54
C LEU A 72 5.24 0.13 23.23
N TRP A 73 4.41 0.49 22.26
CA TRP A 73 4.54 0.00 20.90
C TRP A 73 5.62 0.77 20.13
N THR A 74 6.54 0.04 19.56
CA THR A 74 7.60 0.56 18.68
C THR A 74 7.56 -0.15 17.34
N HIS A 75 8.22 0.40 16.34
CA HIS A 75 8.45 -0.31 15.09
C HIS A 75 9.55 -1.35 15.31
N ALA A 76 9.31 -2.59 14.89
CA ALA A 76 10.33 -3.64 14.92
C ALA A 76 11.00 -3.74 13.54
N LEU A 77 12.29 -3.39 13.46
CA LEU A 77 13.05 -3.50 12.23
C LEU A 77 13.27 -4.97 11.88
N VAL A 78 13.05 -5.30 10.61
CA VAL A 78 13.31 -6.62 10.03
C VAL A 78 14.69 -6.67 9.37
N SER A 79 15.24 -7.86 9.15
CA SER A 79 16.48 -7.99 8.39
C SER A 79 16.37 -7.35 7.01
N THR A 80 17.42 -6.70 6.57
CA THR A 80 17.52 -6.10 5.22
C THR A 80 17.99 -7.10 4.16
N VAL A 81 18.22 -8.33 4.55
CA VAL A 81 18.67 -9.42 3.69
C VAL A 81 17.49 -10.35 3.40
N SER A 82 17.05 -10.40 2.14
CA SER A 82 15.89 -11.21 1.74
C SER A 82 16.06 -12.70 2.08
N GLY A 83 17.28 -13.22 2.02
CA GLY A 83 17.60 -14.62 2.35
C GLY A 83 17.45 -14.99 3.83
N ASP A 84 17.36 -14.03 4.73
CA ASP A 84 17.13 -14.27 6.16
C ASP A 84 15.65 -14.58 6.46
N HIS A 85 14.79 -14.25 5.52
CA HIS A 85 13.35 -14.51 5.60
C HIS A 85 13.00 -15.77 4.81
N SER A 86 11.89 -16.40 5.15
CA SER A 86 11.40 -17.54 4.38
C SER A 86 9.88 -17.54 4.26
N VAL A 87 9.39 -18.20 3.22
CA VAL A 87 7.97 -18.46 3.00
C VAL A 87 7.79 -19.87 2.46
N THR A 88 6.79 -20.58 2.99
CA THR A 88 6.48 -21.94 2.55
C THR A 88 5.64 -21.94 1.26
N GLY A 89 5.65 -23.06 0.55
CA GLY A 89 4.75 -23.29 -0.59
C GLY A 89 5.29 -22.90 -1.96
N GLY A 90 6.48 -22.28 -2.05
CA GLY A 90 7.22 -22.08 -3.33
C GLY A 90 6.63 -21.08 -4.31
N VAL A 91 5.43 -20.55 -4.07
CA VAL A 91 4.76 -19.58 -4.97
C VAL A 91 5.02 -18.12 -4.60
N LEU A 92 5.59 -17.88 -3.42
CA LEU A 92 5.87 -16.55 -2.88
C LEU A 92 7.37 -16.39 -2.63
N GLN A 93 7.80 -15.13 -2.61
CA GLN A 93 9.11 -14.70 -2.13
C GLN A 93 8.96 -13.49 -1.21
N VAL A 94 10.00 -13.25 -0.44
CA VAL A 94 10.13 -12.11 0.45
C VAL A 94 11.24 -11.21 -0.07
N ASP A 95 10.92 -9.97 -0.36
CA ASP A 95 11.87 -8.94 -0.78
C ASP A 95 12.05 -7.95 0.39
N ALA A 96 13.21 -8.01 1.03
CA ALA A 96 13.58 -7.08 2.09
C ALA A 96 13.92 -5.69 1.51
N VAL A 97 13.63 -4.64 2.28
CA VAL A 97 14.01 -3.27 1.90
C VAL A 97 15.21 -2.79 2.73
N ALA A 98 15.98 -1.88 2.15
CA ALA A 98 17.27 -1.45 2.70
C ALA A 98 17.17 -0.72 4.05
N ASP A 99 16.02 -0.14 4.37
CA ASP A 99 15.79 0.57 5.64
C ASP A 99 15.32 -0.36 6.78
N GLY A 100 15.01 -1.62 6.47
CA GLY A 100 14.52 -2.59 7.44
C GLY A 100 13.13 -2.32 7.98
N MET A 101 12.39 -1.35 7.42
CA MET A 101 11.06 -0.98 7.93
C MET A 101 9.98 -2.02 7.63
N GLY A 102 10.25 -2.96 6.74
CA GLY A 102 9.34 -4.05 6.39
C GLY A 102 9.86 -4.86 5.23
N VAL A 103 9.00 -5.69 4.68
CA VAL A 103 9.28 -6.53 3.51
C VAL A 103 8.11 -6.48 2.53
N PHE A 104 8.38 -6.69 1.26
CA PHE A 104 7.35 -7.02 0.27
C PHE A 104 7.25 -8.54 0.12
N ILE A 105 6.03 -9.07 0.19
CA ILE A 105 5.74 -10.48 -0.09
C ILE A 105 4.95 -10.53 -1.40
N ARG A 106 5.49 -11.20 -2.40
CA ARG A 106 4.91 -11.27 -3.75
C ARG A 106 5.12 -12.64 -4.40
N ARG A 107 4.49 -12.84 -5.56
CA ARG A 107 4.76 -14.05 -6.35
C ARG A 107 6.22 -14.13 -6.75
N SER A 108 6.80 -15.33 -6.58
CA SER A 108 8.17 -15.65 -6.97
C SER A 108 8.31 -15.86 -8.49
N ALA A 109 7.21 -16.19 -9.19
CA ALA A 109 7.16 -16.44 -10.62
C ALA A 109 5.93 -15.84 -11.26
N LEU A 110 5.92 -15.76 -12.60
CA LEU A 110 4.76 -15.33 -13.37
C LEU A 110 3.54 -16.20 -13.07
N GLY A 111 2.38 -15.57 -12.99
CA GLY A 111 1.12 -16.23 -12.71
C GLY A 111 0.07 -15.30 -12.14
N ASN A 112 -1.13 -15.82 -11.98
CA ASN A 112 -2.27 -15.12 -11.40
C ASN A 112 -3.13 -16.07 -10.56
N GLY A 113 -4.08 -15.51 -9.82
CA GLY A 113 -5.03 -16.24 -8.99
C GLY A 113 -4.80 -16.03 -7.49
N ASN A 114 -5.52 -16.78 -6.69
CA ASN A 114 -5.47 -16.64 -5.24
C ASN A 114 -4.15 -17.20 -4.67
N ILE A 115 -3.66 -16.54 -3.65
CA ILE A 115 -2.59 -17.07 -2.79
C ILE A 115 -3.26 -17.81 -1.64
N ALA A 116 -3.06 -19.12 -1.62
CA ALA A 116 -3.44 -19.96 -0.49
C ALA A 116 -2.61 -19.59 0.74
N SER A 117 -3.09 -20.00 1.92
CA SER A 117 -2.37 -19.73 3.18
C SER A 117 -0.94 -20.27 3.11
N ALA A 118 0.02 -19.38 3.24
CA ALA A 118 1.45 -19.67 3.27
C ALA A 118 2.05 -19.20 4.59
N THR A 119 2.96 -19.99 5.17
CA THR A 119 3.66 -19.61 6.39
C THR A 119 4.88 -18.76 6.03
N VAL A 120 4.96 -17.58 6.64
CA VAL A 120 6.07 -16.64 6.53
C VAL A 120 6.86 -16.63 7.82
N THR A 121 8.18 -16.63 7.71
CA THR A 121 9.10 -16.44 8.83
C THR A 121 9.93 -15.20 8.56
N LEU A 122 9.84 -14.21 9.45
CA LEU A 122 10.59 -12.95 9.38
C LEU A 122 11.70 -12.93 10.44
N ALA A 123 12.92 -12.72 9.99
CA ALA A 123 14.04 -12.38 10.85
C ALA A 123 13.97 -10.90 11.24
N LEU A 124 14.09 -10.61 12.53
CA LEU A 124 14.15 -9.26 13.07
C LEU A 124 15.60 -8.85 13.31
N GLN A 125 15.92 -7.55 13.17
CA GLN A 125 17.24 -7.02 13.53
C GLN A 125 17.49 -7.13 15.06
N THR A 126 16.45 -6.95 15.85
CA THR A 126 16.46 -7.27 17.28
C THR A 126 15.63 -8.52 17.50
N ALA A 127 16.27 -9.60 17.93
CA ALA A 127 15.66 -10.92 18.11
C ALA A 127 14.28 -10.84 18.79
N ALA A 128 13.32 -11.57 18.27
CA ALA A 128 12.06 -11.78 18.93
C ALA A 128 12.28 -12.56 20.24
N ASN A 129 11.45 -12.28 21.22
CA ASN A 129 11.44 -13.01 22.48
C ASN A 129 9.99 -13.37 22.85
N GLY A 130 9.82 -14.36 23.70
CA GLY A 130 8.49 -14.82 24.13
C GLY A 130 7.81 -13.95 25.18
N VAL A 131 8.40 -12.81 25.54
CA VAL A 131 7.90 -11.91 26.60
C VAL A 131 7.17 -10.72 25.97
N ASP A 132 7.69 -10.17 24.87
CA ASP A 132 7.12 -9.02 24.20
C ASP A 132 5.93 -9.43 23.30
N ASN A 133 5.02 -8.50 23.10
CA ASN A 133 3.93 -8.68 22.15
C ASN A 133 4.35 -8.20 20.75
N PHE A 134 3.86 -8.89 19.74
CA PHE A 134 4.12 -8.54 18.35
C PHE A 134 2.82 -8.43 17.58
N GLN A 135 2.76 -7.47 16.66
CA GLN A 135 1.69 -7.33 15.70
C GLN A 135 2.28 -7.21 14.31
N VAL A 136 1.78 -8.02 13.38
CA VAL A 136 2.13 -7.97 11.97
C VAL A 136 0.99 -7.28 11.24
N LEU A 137 1.32 -6.25 10.49
CA LEU A 137 0.40 -5.46 9.69
C LEU A 137 0.76 -5.60 8.22
N GLY A 138 -0.23 -5.63 7.33
CA GLY A 138 -0.03 -5.76 5.90
C GLY A 138 -0.91 -4.84 5.09
N ILE A 139 -0.36 -4.33 4.00
CA ILE A 139 -1.04 -3.45 3.05
C ILE A 139 -0.82 -4.03 1.65
N GLU A 140 -1.91 -4.25 0.91
CA GLU A 140 -1.82 -4.67 -0.48
C GLU A 140 -1.31 -3.53 -1.36
N MET A 141 -0.30 -3.83 -2.15
CA MET A 141 0.43 -2.89 -3.01
C MET A 141 0.47 -3.38 -4.45
N VAL A 142 0.63 -2.47 -5.37
CA VAL A 142 0.90 -2.75 -6.78
C VAL A 142 2.23 -2.11 -7.15
N ASN A 143 3.10 -2.89 -7.75
CA ASN A 143 4.32 -2.35 -8.36
C ASN A 143 3.96 -1.58 -9.62
N ILE A 144 4.30 -0.31 -9.67
CA ILE A 144 4.25 0.52 -10.86
C ILE A 144 5.65 0.49 -11.47
N PRO A 145 5.82 -0.16 -12.63
CA PRO A 145 7.14 -0.35 -13.21
C PRO A 145 7.74 0.99 -13.67
N GLN A 146 9.07 1.04 -13.71
CA GLN A 146 9.78 2.12 -14.37
C GLN A 146 9.39 2.18 -15.85
N GLY A 147 9.17 3.38 -16.36
CA GLY A 147 8.85 3.58 -17.77
C GLY A 147 8.22 4.92 -18.06
N ASP A 148 7.97 5.14 -19.33
CA ASP A 148 7.34 6.36 -19.82
C ASP A 148 5.90 6.48 -19.33
N PHE A 149 5.50 7.69 -18.99
CA PHE A 149 4.12 7.97 -18.58
C PHE A 149 3.73 9.41 -18.94
N PHE A 150 2.43 9.63 -19.07
CA PHE A 150 1.89 10.96 -19.30
C PHE A 150 1.46 11.58 -17.98
N ILE A 151 1.79 12.85 -17.80
CA ILE A 151 1.20 13.70 -16.77
C ILE A 151 0.20 14.65 -17.41
N GLY A 152 -0.88 14.94 -16.73
CA GLY A 152 -1.93 15.85 -17.16
C GLY A 152 -3.30 15.19 -17.26
N ASP A 153 -4.33 16.04 -17.36
CA ASP A 153 -5.73 15.61 -17.44
C ASP A 153 -6.26 15.49 -18.88
N ASN A 154 -5.38 15.59 -19.86
CA ASN A 154 -5.70 15.56 -21.28
C ASN A 154 -6.67 16.66 -21.74
N GLN A 155 -6.91 17.70 -20.94
CA GLN A 155 -7.75 18.82 -21.32
C GLN A 155 -6.98 19.75 -22.23
N ASN A 156 -7.19 19.62 -23.53
CA ASN A 156 -6.61 20.50 -24.53
C ASN A 156 -7.06 21.96 -24.30
N GLY A 157 -6.16 22.79 -23.79
CA GLY A 157 -6.23 24.22 -24.01
C GLY A 157 -7.20 25.03 -23.20
N VAL A 158 -7.85 24.47 -22.21
CA VAL A 158 -8.68 25.25 -21.28
C VAL A 158 -7.80 25.84 -20.19
N GLY A 159 -7.06 26.88 -20.50
CA GLY A 159 -6.20 27.52 -19.51
C GLY A 159 -5.12 28.41 -20.07
N SER A 160 -5.14 28.72 -21.35
CA SER A 160 -4.30 29.78 -21.91
C SER A 160 -4.84 31.18 -21.61
N GLY A 161 -5.99 31.27 -20.98
CA GLY A 161 -6.62 32.54 -20.59
C GLY A 161 -6.47 32.79 -19.11
N SER A 162 -5.87 33.91 -18.80
CA SER A 162 -5.87 34.59 -17.51
C SER A 162 -6.89 34.05 -16.49
N GLY A 163 -6.39 33.44 -15.44
CA GLY A 163 -6.93 33.74 -14.13
C GLY A 163 -8.07 32.89 -13.61
N THR A 164 -8.20 31.61 -13.87
CA THR A 164 -9.09 30.80 -13.02
C THR A 164 -8.64 29.35 -12.98
N ASN A 165 -8.29 28.89 -11.81
CA ASN A 165 -8.42 27.55 -11.25
C ASN A 165 -8.35 26.32 -12.18
N ASN A 166 -7.62 26.34 -13.24
CA ASN A 166 -7.54 25.22 -14.16
C ASN A 166 -6.30 24.39 -13.84
N TRP A 167 -6.53 23.27 -13.23
CA TRP A 167 -5.58 22.17 -13.07
C TRP A 167 -5.29 21.47 -14.40
N GLY A 168 -5.63 22.09 -15.51
CA GLY A 168 -5.45 21.54 -16.86
C GLY A 168 -3.98 21.45 -17.21
N PHE A 169 -3.42 20.25 -17.13
CA PHE A 169 -2.11 19.94 -17.68
C PHE A 169 -2.29 19.41 -19.10
N ARG A 170 -1.52 19.96 -20.02
CA ARG A 170 -1.33 19.28 -21.31
C ARG A 170 -0.68 17.94 -21.03
N ASN A 171 -1.03 16.92 -21.80
CA ASN A 171 -0.32 15.66 -21.76
C ASN A 171 1.17 15.89 -22.06
N VAL A 172 1.98 15.74 -21.05
CA VAL A 172 3.44 15.75 -21.16
C VAL A 172 3.94 14.34 -20.97
N LEU A 173 4.62 13.82 -21.97
CA LEU A 173 5.28 12.51 -21.88
C LEU A 173 6.56 12.65 -21.06
N ILE A 174 6.67 11.88 -20.01
CA ILE A 174 7.87 11.75 -19.19
C ILE A 174 8.61 10.49 -19.64
N THR A 175 9.83 10.66 -20.14
CA THR A 175 10.60 9.60 -20.81
C THR A 175 11.91 9.22 -20.12
N ASN A 176 12.27 9.87 -19.01
CA ASN A 176 13.51 9.58 -18.30
C ASN A 176 13.44 9.89 -16.81
N ALA A 177 14.43 9.42 -16.08
CA ALA A 177 14.47 9.39 -14.62
C ALA A 177 14.41 10.76 -13.93
N ILE A 178 14.81 11.83 -14.57
CA ILE A 178 14.88 13.18 -13.99
C ILE A 178 14.42 14.18 -15.03
N GLN A 179 13.20 14.64 -14.91
CA GLN A 179 12.67 15.77 -15.69
C GLN A 179 12.77 17.04 -14.87
N THR A 180 13.98 17.57 -14.70
CA THR A 180 14.18 18.86 -14.02
C THR A 180 13.87 20.05 -14.93
N ALA A 181 13.98 19.86 -16.23
CA ALA A 181 13.65 20.89 -17.21
C ALA A 181 12.19 20.77 -17.65
N GLY A 182 11.38 21.77 -17.34
CA GLY A 182 9.98 21.83 -17.80
C GLY A 182 8.93 21.57 -16.73
N ILE A 183 9.27 21.00 -15.61
CA ILE A 183 8.37 20.93 -14.45
C ILE A 183 8.53 22.24 -13.67
N GLY A 184 7.56 23.12 -13.78
CA GLY A 184 7.54 24.41 -13.07
C GLY A 184 8.09 25.62 -13.86
N THR A 185 8.71 25.45 -15.02
CA THR A 185 9.26 26.58 -15.79
C THR A 185 8.68 26.77 -17.17
N ALA A 186 7.91 25.83 -17.69
CA ALA A 186 7.47 25.90 -19.06
C ALA A 186 5.96 26.08 -19.18
N ALA A 187 5.56 26.54 -20.34
CA ALA A 187 4.18 26.71 -20.81
C ALA A 187 3.30 25.45 -20.72
N ASN A 188 3.85 24.34 -20.27
CA ASN A 188 3.22 23.03 -20.21
C ASN A 188 2.83 22.59 -18.78
N TYR A 189 3.33 23.27 -17.75
CA TYR A 189 2.98 22.96 -16.35
C TYR A 189 2.53 24.23 -15.64
N LYS A 190 1.25 24.35 -15.39
CA LYS A 190 0.71 25.34 -14.47
C LYS A 190 0.29 24.64 -13.19
N GLN A 191 1.01 24.91 -12.14
CA GLN A 191 0.52 24.63 -10.80
C GLN A 191 -0.75 25.46 -10.56
N GLY A 192 -1.85 24.82 -10.16
CA GLY A 192 -3.17 25.41 -10.12
C GLY A 192 -3.26 26.73 -9.34
N GLY A 193 -4.17 27.57 -9.82
CA GLY A 193 -4.66 28.75 -9.12
C GLY A 193 -3.83 30.01 -9.30
N GLY A 194 -4.22 30.84 -10.22
CA GLY A 194 -4.08 32.30 -10.27
C GLY A 194 -2.68 32.95 -10.22
N ASN A 195 -1.80 32.47 -9.41
CA ASN A 195 -0.42 32.96 -9.28
C ASN A 195 0.52 31.77 -9.08
N GLY A 196 0.49 30.83 -10.03
CA GLY A 196 1.34 29.65 -9.97
C GLY A 196 2.79 30.03 -9.67
N SER A 197 3.36 29.42 -8.64
CA SER A 197 4.77 29.54 -8.37
C SER A 197 5.54 29.08 -9.62
N THR A 198 6.34 29.96 -10.17
CA THR A 198 7.29 29.64 -11.26
C THR A 198 8.54 28.96 -10.71
N ALA A 199 8.57 28.69 -9.41
CA ALA A 199 9.72 28.03 -8.79
C ALA A 199 9.79 26.58 -9.30
N PRO A 200 10.96 26.14 -9.75
CA PRO A 200 11.16 24.74 -10.11
C PRO A 200 10.92 23.85 -8.90
N LEU A 201 10.41 22.66 -9.12
CA LEU A 201 10.33 21.66 -8.06
C LEU A 201 11.74 21.40 -7.52
N PRO A 202 11.93 21.33 -6.19
CA PRO A 202 13.25 21.07 -5.62
C PRO A 202 13.77 19.72 -6.10
N ALA A 203 15.10 19.61 -6.26
CA ALA A 203 15.75 18.38 -6.71
C ALA A 203 15.48 17.16 -5.80
N THR A 204 15.06 17.43 -4.57
CA THR A 204 14.67 16.41 -3.59
C THR A 204 13.24 15.91 -3.77
N TYR A 205 12.41 16.57 -4.60
CA TYR A 205 11.08 16.08 -4.91
C TYR A 205 11.21 14.86 -5.83
N PRO A 206 10.51 13.75 -5.53
CA PRO A 206 10.55 12.56 -6.39
C PRO A 206 9.90 12.89 -7.74
N LEU A 207 10.71 13.27 -8.70
CA LEU A 207 10.30 13.57 -10.09
C LEU A 207 10.08 12.28 -10.91
N GLY A 208 9.59 11.28 -10.27
CA GLY A 208 9.37 9.91 -10.50
C GLY A 208 9.13 9.40 -11.91
N TRP A 209 10.15 8.78 -12.48
CA TRP A 209 10.08 7.83 -13.57
C TRP A 209 10.46 6.40 -13.10
N ASN A 210 11.13 6.30 -11.96
CA ASN A 210 11.53 5.04 -11.35
C ASN A 210 10.32 4.23 -10.88
N SER A 211 10.48 2.91 -10.82
CA SER A 211 9.46 2.05 -10.26
C SER A 211 9.15 2.41 -8.80
N PHE A 212 7.90 2.26 -8.42
CA PHE A 212 7.44 2.47 -7.06
C PHE A 212 6.26 1.55 -6.76
N TYR A 213 5.91 1.44 -5.48
CA TYR A 213 4.70 0.75 -5.07
C TYR A 213 3.60 1.75 -4.71
N SER A 214 2.40 1.48 -5.20
CA SER A 214 1.17 2.19 -4.81
C SER A 214 0.25 1.24 -4.06
N MET A 215 -0.51 1.75 -3.11
CA MET A 215 -1.56 0.94 -2.48
C MET A 215 -2.56 0.47 -3.53
N LYS A 216 -2.92 -0.82 -3.46
CA LYS A 216 -3.90 -1.45 -4.35
C LYS A 216 -5.32 -0.98 -4.05
N TYR A 217 -5.58 -0.72 -2.78
CA TYR A 217 -6.85 -0.24 -2.23
C TYR A 217 -6.59 0.85 -1.20
N GLU A 218 -7.60 1.64 -0.94
CA GLU A 218 -7.59 2.56 0.20
C GLU A 218 -7.51 1.76 1.51
N ILE A 219 -6.90 2.38 2.53
CA ILE A 219 -6.84 1.79 3.88
C ILE A 219 -8.25 1.69 4.44
N SER A 220 -8.63 0.49 4.91
CA SER A 220 -9.90 0.29 5.59
C SER A 220 -9.90 0.95 6.98
N GLN A 221 -11.10 1.23 7.50
CA GLN A 221 -11.23 1.74 8.87
C GLN A 221 -10.63 0.77 9.89
N GLU A 222 -10.84 -0.53 9.72
CA GLU A 222 -10.28 -1.56 10.59
C GLU A 222 -8.75 -1.57 10.59
N GLN A 223 -8.12 -1.48 9.41
CA GLN A 223 -6.67 -1.37 9.28
C GLN A 223 -6.14 -0.10 9.97
N TYR A 224 -6.85 1.03 9.80
CA TYR A 224 -6.46 2.28 10.44
C TYR A 224 -6.59 2.23 11.96
N VAL A 225 -7.67 1.65 12.49
CA VAL A 225 -7.86 1.43 13.93
C VAL A 225 -6.78 0.50 14.49
N SER A 226 -6.47 -0.60 13.81
CA SER A 226 -5.39 -1.51 14.21
C SER A 226 -4.04 -0.81 14.25
N PHE A 227 -3.77 0.07 13.30
CA PHE A 227 -2.57 0.91 13.31
C PHE A 227 -2.58 1.88 14.49
N LEU A 228 -3.68 2.59 14.74
CA LEU A 228 -3.79 3.52 15.87
C LEU A 228 -3.55 2.82 17.20
N ASN A 229 -4.10 1.62 17.39
CA ASN A 229 -3.92 0.83 18.62
C ASN A 229 -2.47 0.37 18.82
N SER A 230 -1.63 0.43 17.80
CA SER A 230 -0.19 0.17 17.88
C SER A 230 0.66 1.43 18.09
N LEU A 231 0.06 2.54 18.43
CA LEU A 231 0.73 3.82 18.71
C LEU A 231 0.71 4.16 20.20
N THR A 232 1.63 5.00 20.61
CA THR A 232 1.55 5.62 21.94
C THR A 232 0.39 6.63 21.99
N PHE A 233 -0.12 6.90 23.19
CA PHE A 233 -1.23 7.86 23.36
C PHE A 233 -0.92 9.24 22.75
N THR A 234 0.29 9.75 22.93
CA THR A 234 0.72 11.02 22.32
C THR A 234 0.69 10.98 20.80
N GLN A 235 1.07 9.84 20.19
CA GLN A 235 1.00 9.66 18.74
C GLN A 235 -0.44 9.53 18.25
N GLN A 236 -1.32 8.89 19.01
CA GLN A 236 -2.76 8.82 18.69
C GLN A 236 -3.41 10.21 18.70
N LEU A 237 -3.11 11.03 19.74
CA LEU A 237 -3.62 12.39 19.85
C LEU A 237 -3.35 13.25 18.61
N SER A 238 -2.21 13.08 17.97
CA SER A 238 -1.84 13.84 16.77
C SER A 238 -2.54 13.35 15.49
N ARG A 239 -3.25 12.21 15.54
CA ARG A 239 -3.87 11.55 14.38
C ARG A 239 -5.37 11.36 14.51
N THR A 240 -5.95 11.65 15.66
CA THR A 240 -7.38 11.53 15.90
C THR A 240 -7.91 12.78 16.59
N VAL A 241 -9.13 13.17 16.27
CA VAL A 241 -9.84 14.28 16.96
C VAL A 241 -10.26 13.85 18.38
N ASN A 242 -10.48 12.55 18.57
CA ASN A 242 -10.83 11.96 19.85
C ASN A 242 -10.14 10.59 20.00
N PRO A 243 -9.00 10.52 20.70
CA PRO A 243 -8.24 9.28 20.85
C PRO A 243 -9.01 8.14 21.52
N ALA A 244 -9.98 8.46 22.41
CA ALA A 244 -10.82 7.48 23.07
C ALA A 244 -11.71 6.69 22.09
N SER A 245 -11.97 7.21 20.90
CA SER A 245 -12.72 6.50 19.85
C SER A 245 -11.88 5.50 19.04
N ALA A 246 -10.58 5.51 19.24
CA ALA A 246 -9.67 4.56 18.58
C ALA A 246 -9.57 3.22 19.35
N VAL A 247 -10.09 3.19 20.58
CA VAL A 247 -10.09 2.01 21.45
C VAL A 247 -11.49 1.41 21.37
N GLY A 248 -11.78 0.66 20.31
CA GLY A 248 -13.02 -0.07 20.12
C GLY A 248 -12.77 -1.56 20.08
#